data_940dbeabda5de6b7cc49fdf42be0c967
#
_entry.id   940dbeabda5de6b7cc49fdf42be0c967
#
_cell.length_a   1.000
_cell.length_b   1.000
_cell.length_c   1.000
_cell.angle_alpha   90.00
_cell.angle_beta   90.00
_cell.angle_gamma   90.00
#
_symmetry.space_group_name_H-M   'P 1'
#
loop_
_entity.id
_entity.type
_entity.pdbx_description
1 polymer ?
#
loop_
_entity_poly.entity_id
_entity_poly.type
_entity_poly.pdbx_seq_one_letter_code
_entity_poly.pdbx_strand_id
1 'polypeptide(L)'
;MTLIDEVKQLNSESHAKWFERYFKEYDLEQKIKVSAQQGYTGYLINVLSVKDEYIKRRLDDSKTIELIKQLLGPGFLVEYKLYYSKDFFSGSEYVSDKKIHISWA
;
A
#
# COMPACT_ATOMS: atom_id res chain seq x y z
N MET A 1 -28.71 -7.12 -11.85
CA MET A 1 -27.51 -6.38 -11.39
C MET A 1 -27.70 -4.90 -11.67
N THR A 2 -27.38 -4.06 -10.68
CA THR A 2 -27.52 -2.62 -10.81
C THR A 2 -26.24 -2.02 -11.42
N LEU A 3 -26.34 -0.80 -11.92
CA LEU A 3 -25.17 -0.09 -12.44
C LEU A 3 -24.07 0.07 -11.39
N ILE A 4 -24.45 0.35 -10.13
CA ILE A 4 -23.45 0.50 -9.05
C ILE A 4 -22.68 -0.81 -8.83
N ASP A 5 -23.35 -1.96 -8.91
CA ASP A 5 -22.69 -3.26 -8.77
C ASP A 5 -21.70 -3.50 -9.90
N GLU A 6 -22.11 -3.19 -11.14
CA GLU A 6 -21.23 -3.32 -12.30
C GLU A 6 -20.00 -2.42 -12.20
N VAL A 7 -20.18 -1.18 -11.77
CA VAL A 7 -19.09 -0.20 -11.61
C VAL A 7 -18.10 -0.67 -10.55
N LYS A 8 -18.60 -1.16 -9.41
CA LYS A 8 -17.74 -1.68 -8.34
C LYS A 8 -16.95 -2.91 -8.80
N GLN A 9 -17.59 -3.80 -9.55
CA GLN A 9 -16.93 -4.98 -10.08
C GLN A 9 -15.83 -4.61 -11.08
N LEU A 10 -16.11 -3.71 -12.00
CA LEU A 10 -15.12 -3.23 -12.98
C LEU A 10 -13.94 -2.54 -12.28
N ASN A 11 -14.22 -1.75 -11.26
CA ASN A 11 -13.17 -1.08 -10.48
C ASN A 11 -12.28 -2.10 -9.78
N SER A 12 -12.87 -3.12 -9.16
CA SER A 12 -12.11 -4.18 -8.47
C SER A 12 -11.26 -4.99 -9.44
N GLU A 13 -11.80 -5.35 -10.60
CA GLU A 13 -11.06 -6.08 -11.63
C GLU A 13 -9.91 -5.25 -12.18
N SER A 14 -10.15 -3.98 -12.46
CA SER A 14 -9.11 -3.05 -12.92
C SER A 14 -7.99 -2.91 -11.90
N HIS A 15 -8.35 -2.79 -10.63
CA HIS A 15 -7.38 -2.68 -9.55
C HIS A 15 -6.52 -3.95 -9.42
N ALA A 16 -7.16 -5.12 -9.48
CA ALA A 16 -6.46 -6.40 -9.40
C ALA A 16 -5.47 -6.59 -10.55
N LYS A 17 -5.84 -6.21 -11.76
CA LYS A 17 -4.95 -6.27 -12.93
C LYS A 17 -3.76 -5.33 -12.79
N TRP A 18 -3.99 -4.09 -12.32
CA TRP A 18 -2.91 -3.16 -12.04
C TRP A 18 -1.97 -3.73 -10.98
N PHE A 19 -2.52 -4.25 -9.87
CA PHE A 19 -1.75 -4.82 -8.78
C PHE A 19 -0.83 -5.94 -9.27
N GLU A 20 -1.36 -6.87 -10.06
CA GLU A 20 -0.61 -8.00 -10.58
C GLU A 20 0.59 -7.52 -11.41
N ARG A 21 0.38 -6.58 -12.32
CA ARG A 21 1.44 -6.04 -13.17
C ARG A 21 2.48 -5.26 -12.36
N TYR A 22 2.03 -4.38 -11.48
CA TYR A 22 2.91 -3.51 -10.70
C TYR A 22 3.81 -4.31 -9.76
N PHE A 23 3.22 -5.22 -8.99
CA PHE A 23 3.98 -5.98 -7.99
C PHE A 23 4.77 -7.12 -8.59
N LYS A 24 4.50 -7.57 -9.79
CA LYS A 24 5.37 -8.49 -10.52
C LYS A 24 6.73 -7.85 -10.82
N GLU A 25 6.72 -6.61 -11.33
CA GLU A 25 7.94 -5.86 -11.62
C GLU A 25 8.63 -5.39 -10.34
N TYR A 26 7.84 -5.00 -9.34
CA TYR A 26 8.36 -4.52 -8.05
C TYR A 26 9.10 -5.61 -7.29
N ASP A 27 8.69 -6.88 -7.44
CA ASP A 27 9.25 -8.04 -6.75
C ASP A 27 9.24 -7.86 -5.22
N LEU A 28 8.04 -7.71 -4.68
CA LEU A 28 7.84 -7.43 -3.25
C LEU A 28 8.44 -8.52 -2.36
N GLU A 29 8.29 -9.80 -2.74
CA GLU A 29 8.80 -10.91 -1.95
C GLU A 29 10.32 -10.81 -1.77
N GLN A 30 11.05 -10.48 -2.83
CA GLN A 30 12.50 -10.32 -2.76
C GLN A 30 12.90 -9.15 -1.88
N LYS A 31 12.17 -8.03 -1.95
CA LYS A 31 12.42 -6.87 -1.11
C LYS A 31 12.21 -7.18 0.37
N ILE A 32 11.18 -7.97 0.70
CA ILE A 32 10.93 -8.43 2.05
C ILE A 32 12.08 -9.32 2.55
N LYS A 33 12.52 -10.26 1.72
CA LYS A 33 13.64 -11.16 2.05
C LYS A 33 14.92 -10.37 2.31
N VAL A 34 15.23 -9.38 1.50
CA VAL A 34 16.41 -8.52 1.69
C VAL A 34 16.30 -7.75 3.00
N SER A 35 15.13 -7.19 3.31
CA SER A 35 14.90 -6.49 4.56
C SER A 35 15.13 -7.39 5.77
N ALA A 36 14.61 -8.61 5.72
CA ALA A 36 14.81 -9.60 6.78
C ALA A 36 16.27 -9.98 6.95
N GLN A 37 17.01 -10.15 5.85
CA GLN A 37 18.44 -10.44 5.86
C GLN A 37 19.25 -9.31 6.53
N GLN A 38 18.77 -8.08 6.43
CA GLN A 38 19.38 -6.91 7.07
C GLN A 38 19.00 -6.76 8.54
N GLY A 39 18.18 -7.66 9.08
CA GLY A 39 17.78 -7.66 10.48
C GLY A 39 16.50 -6.88 10.79
N TYR A 40 15.80 -6.37 9.79
CA TYR A 40 14.53 -5.69 10.00
C TYR A 40 13.38 -6.68 10.18
N THR A 41 12.33 -6.25 10.87
CA THR A 41 11.10 -7.04 11.09
C THR A 41 9.91 -6.49 10.32
N GLY A 42 10.16 -5.54 9.43
CA GLY A 42 9.14 -4.92 8.61
C GLY A 42 9.71 -4.31 7.34
N TYR A 43 8.81 -3.95 6.45
CA TYR A 43 9.12 -3.31 5.18
C TYR A 43 8.09 -2.21 4.90
N LEU A 44 8.53 -1.09 4.35
CA LEU A 44 7.67 0.06 4.09
C LEU A 44 7.61 0.35 2.59
N ILE A 45 6.39 0.55 2.08
CA ILE A 45 6.13 0.98 0.71
C ILE A 45 5.62 2.42 0.74
N ASN A 46 6.28 3.31 0.02
CA ASN A 46 5.85 4.71 -0.06
C ASN A 46 4.50 4.83 -0.77
N VAL A 47 3.65 5.72 -0.29
CA VAL A 47 2.35 6.02 -0.88
C VAL A 47 2.27 7.50 -1.27
N LEU A 48 2.26 8.42 -0.29
CA LEU A 48 2.09 9.84 -0.57
C LEU A 48 3.32 10.48 -1.24
N SER A 49 4.50 9.94 -1.03
CA SER A 49 5.72 10.45 -1.65
C SER A 49 5.94 9.95 -3.09
N VAL A 50 5.07 9.07 -3.59
CA VAL A 50 5.13 8.59 -4.97
C VAL A 50 4.76 9.74 -5.91
N LYS A 51 5.61 10.00 -6.93
CA LYS A 51 5.41 11.12 -7.85
C LYS A 51 4.32 10.86 -8.90
N ASP A 52 4.17 9.62 -9.32
CA ASP A 52 3.13 9.23 -10.29
C ASP A 52 1.77 9.21 -9.60
N GLU A 53 0.88 10.12 -10.01
CA GLU A 53 -0.44 10.28 -9.39
C GLU A 53 -1.33 9.03 -9.57
N TYR A 54 -1.21 8.34 -10.69
CA TYR A 54 -1.98 7.12 -10.92
C TYR A 54 -1.55 6.01 -9.95
N ILE A 55 -0.24 5.79 -9.82
CA ILE A 55 0.31 4.78 -8.91
C ILE A 55 -0.01 5.15 -7.46
N LYS A 56 0.16 6.43 -7.09
CA LYS A 56 -0.16 6.91 -5.74
C LYS A 56 -1.63 6.62 -5.38
N ARG A 57 -2.55 6.92 -6.28
CA ARG A 57 -3.98 6.69 -6.06
C ARG A 57 -4.28 5.20 -5.89
N ARG A 58 -3.63 4.34 -6.68
CA ARG A 58 -3.81 2.89 -6.57
C ARG A 58 -3.23 2.34 -5.27
N LEU A 59 -2.07 2.83 -4.85
CA LEU A 59 -1.45 2.42 -3.58
C LEU A 59 -2.26 2.91 -2.37
N ASP A 60 -2.92 4.06 -2.49
CA ASP A 60 -3.74 4.65 -1.41
C ASP A 60 -5.16 4.06 -1.35
N ASP A 61 -5.42 3.01 -2.09
CA ASP A 61 -6.68 2.29 -2.08
C ASP A 61 -6.56 1.08 -1.15
N SER A 62 -7.53 0.90 -0.24
CA SER A 62 -7.54 -0.23 0.71
C SER A 62 -7.53 -1.60 0.02
N LYS A 63 -7.98 -1.68 -1.24
CA LYS A 63 -7.90 -2.90 -2.03
C LYS A 63 -6.46 -3.37 -2.21
N THR A 64 -5.50 -2.45 -2.29
CA THR A 64 -4.08 -2.78 -2.36
C THR A 64 -3.62 -3.52 -1.10
N ILE A 65 -4.05 -3.07 0.09
CA ILE A 65 -3.77 -3.75 1.35
C ILE A 65 -4.27 -5.20 1.32
N GLU A 66 -5.52 -5.40 0.91
CA GLU A 66 -6.12 -6.74 0.85
C GLU A 66 -5.39 -7.66 -0.15
N LEU A 67 -5.00 -7.13 -1.30
CA LEU A 67 -4.28 -7.89 -2.32
C LEU A 67 -2.87 -8.26 -1.85
N ILE A 68 -2.20 -7.37 -1.12
CA ILE A 68 -0.88 -7.69 -0.51
C ILE A 68 -1.03 -8.81 0.51
N LYS A 69 -2.07 -8.76 1.36
CA LYS A 69 -2.33 -9.83 2.33
C LYS A 69 -2.52 -11.19 1.64
N GLN A 70 -3.27 -11.20 0.55
CA GLN A 70 -3.49 -12.42 -0.23
C GLN A 70 -2.19 -12.94 -0.86
N LEU A 71 -1.36 -12.04 -1.38
CA LEU A 71 -0.10 -12.38 -2.01
C LEU A 71 0.88 -13.01 -1.01
N LEU A 72 1.00 -12.41 0.19
CA LEU A 72 1.98 -12.84 1.19
C LEU A 72 1.50 -14.02 2.04
N GLY A 73 0.19 -14.18 2.18
CA GLY A 73 -0.39 -15.23 3.00
C GLY A 73 -0.33 -14.92 4.50
N PRO A 74 -0.61 -15.92 5.36
CA PRO A 74 -0.66 -15.69 6.81
C PRO A 74 0.72 -15.40 7.39
N GLY A 75 0.73 -14.79 8.57
CA GLY A 75 1.97 -14.45 9.28
C GLY A 75 2.45 -13.03 9.07
N PHE A 76 1.83 -12.29 8.15
CA PHE A 76 2.18 -10.89 7.88
C PHE A 76 1.06 -9.96 8.33
N LEU A 77 1.44 -8.88 8.99
CA LEU A 77 0.56 -7.76 9.28
C LEU A 77 0.77 -6.71 8.19
N VAL A 78 -0.30 -6.31 7.50
CA VAL A 78 -0.24 -5.31 6.43
C VAL A 78 -1.22 -4.20 6.75
N GLU A 79 -0.72 -2.98 6.89
CA GLU A 79 -1.55 -1.83 7.25
C GLU A 79 -0.94 -0.53 6.73
N TYR A 80 -1.73 0.53 6.68
CA TYR A 80 -1.20 1.86 6.41
C TYR A 80 -0.59 2.43 7.69
N LYS A 81 0.56 3.07 7.53
CA LYS A 81 1.23 3.81 8.60
C LYS A 81 1.20 5.29 8.23
N LEU A 82 0.61 6.09 9.11
CA LEU A 82 0.46 7.52 8.91
C LEU A 82 1.53 8.27 9.70
N TYR A 83 2.10 9.29 9.06
CA TYR A 83 3.07 10.19 9.68
C TYR A 83 2.45 11.57 9.75
N TYR A 84 2.59 12.23 10.89
CA TYR A 84 1.97 13.52 11.16
C TYR A 84 3.02 14.59 11.33
N SER A 85 2.68 15.81 10.89
CA SER A 85 3.48 17.01 11.13
C SER A 85 2.56 18.10 11.65
N LYS A 86 3.14 19.10 12.34
CA LYS A 86 2.38 20.24 12.83
C LYS A 86 2.61 21.43 11.92
N ASP A 87 1.53 22.18 11.65
CA ASP A 87 1.62 23.45 10.99
C ASP A 87 2.28 24.46 11.96
N PHE A 88 3.35 25.08 11.51
CA PHE A 88 4.11 26.02 12.32
C PHE A 88 3.26 27.20 12.80
N PHE A 89 2.34 27.70 11.97
CA PHE A 89 1.54 28.88 12.28
C PHE A 89 0.27 28.58 13.08
N SER A 90 -0.42 27.49 12.77
CA SER A 90 -1.69 27.15 13.42
C SER A 90 -1.56 26.16 14.55
N GLY A 91 -0.46 25.41 14.63
CA GLY A 91 -0.27 24.31 15.57
C GLY A 91 -1.13 23.08 15.27
N SER A 92 -1.86 23.09 14.16
CA SER A 92 -2.71 21.96 13.74
C SER A 92 -1.86 20.83 13.20
N GLU A 93 -2.24 19.59 13.55
CA GLU A 93 -1.61 18.41 12.98
C GLU A 93 -2.23 18.05 11.64
N TYR A 94 -1.40 17.56 10.73
CA TYR A 94 -1.85 17.06 9.44
C TYR A 94 -1.03 15.82 9.05
N VAL A 95 -1.58 15.00 8.17
CA VAL A 95 -0.85 13.83 7.65
C VAL A 95 0.20 14.32 6.65
N SER A 96 1.47 14.17 6.98
CA SER A 96 2.59 14.59 6.14
C SER A 96 3.09 13.48 5.23
N ASP A 97 2.89 12.21 5.61
CA ASP A 97 3.28 11.06 4.79
C ASP A 97 2.40 9.86 5.13
N LYS A 98 2.35 8.91 4.22
CA LYS A 98 1.61 7.67 4.37
C LYS A 98 2.39 6.56 3.67
N LYS A 99 2.54 5.45 4.36
CA LYS A 99 3.25 4.28 3.82
C LYS A 99 2.44 3.02 4.11
N ILE A 100 2.67 1.99 3.29
CA ILE A 100 2.16 0.65 3.59
C ILE A 100 3.23 -0.05 4.42
N HIS A 101 2.86 -0.49 5.62
CA HIS A 101 3.76 -1.20 6.54
C HIS A 101 3.43 -2.68 6.51
N ILE A 102 4.43 -3.49 6.19
CA ILE A 102 4.35 -4.94 6.20
C ILE A 102 5.28 -5.42 7.31
N SER A 103 4.73 -6.17 8.26
CA SER A 103 5.47 -6.62 9.45
C SER A 103 5.34 -8.13 9.59
N TRP A 104 6.41 -8.78 10.06
CA TRP A 104 6.44 -10.23 10.30
C TRP A 104 6.94 -10.59 11.70
N ALA A 105 7.11 -9.61 12.54
CA ALA A 105 7.49 -9.82 13.95
C ALA A 105 6.29 -10.12 14.82
#